data_8cd1b72c26693c76a6f03905bb974047
#
_entry.id   8cd1b72c26693c76a6f03905bb974047
#
_cell.length_a   1.000
_cell.length_b   1.000
_cell.length_c   1.000
_cell.angle_alpha   90.00
_cell.angle_beta   90.00
_cell.angle_gamma   90.00
#
_symmetry.space_group_name_H-M   'P 1'
#
loop_
_entity.id
_entity.type
_entity.pdbx_description
1 polymer ?
#
loop_
_entity_poly.entity_id
_entity_poly.type
_entity_poly.pdbx_seq_one_letter_code
_entity_poly.pdbx_strand_id
1 'polypeptide(L)'
;MAWDRILSNWDRGMTFAKDFDTNQKKMIQSGEKLYFEHCTSCHGANGKGVQVPGTDQYLAPSLVDSERVHGDPEKLIPLFFHGMIGPIEGKNYSAGYMAPAKVFGIEREDRLAELISYIRYAWGKEGSCVEKEVVYQIKRKHQSRTSPWTDGELKSLR
;
A
#
# COMPACT_ATOMS: atom_id res chain seq x y z
N MET A 1 14.58 7.17 -20.18
CA MET A 1 13.17 7.22 -19.75
C MET A 1 13.07 6.95 -18.25
N ALA A 2 11.97 7.34 -17.60
CA ALA A 2 11.86 7.26 -16.14
C ALA A 2 12.07 5.84 -15.55
N TRP A 3 11.83 4.81 -16.31
CA TRP A 3 12.01 3.41 -15.93
C TRP A 3 13.46 3.00 -15.70
N ASP A 4 14.40 3.53 -16.48
CA ASP A 4 15.84 3.23 -16.33
C ASP A 4 16.41 3.83 -15.04
N ARG A 5 15.83 4.94 -14.55
CA ARG A 5 16.23 5.53 -13.26
C ARG A 5 15.73 4.75 -12.07
N ILE A 6 14.56 4.11 -12.19
CA ILE A 6 13.98 3.28 -11.14
C ILE A 6 14.79 2.00 -11.00
N LEU A 7 15.12 1.35 -12.11
CA LEU A 7 15.98 0.16 -12.12
C LEU A 7 17.40 0.47 -11.62
N SER A 8 17.94 1.66 -11.94
CA SER A 8 19.27 2.08 -11.48
C SER A 8 19.32 2.43 -9.98
N ASN A 9 18.20 2.74 -9.34
CA ASN A 9 18.13 2.90 -7.89
C ASN A 9 18.12 1.55 -7.15
N TRP A 10 17.67 0.48 -7.79
CA TRP A 10 17.76 -0.88 -7.27
C TRP A 10 19.21 -1.38 -7.24
N ASP A 11 20.04 -1.00 -8.23
CA ASP A 11 21.46 -1.35 -8.29
C ASP A 11 22.33 -0.52 -7.34
N ARG A 12 21.84 0.62 -6.87
CA ARG A 12 22.60 1.51 -5.99
C ARG A 12 22.41 1.22 -4.49
N GLY A 13 22.31 -0.07 -4.12
CA GLY A 13 22.47 -0.50 -2.74
C GLY A 13 21.30 -0.17 -1.82
N MET A 14 20.08 -0.38 -2.26
CA MET A 14 19.05 -0.77 -1.31
C MET A 14 19.47 -2.15 -0.78
N THR A 15 20.27 -2.13 0.24
CA THR A 15 20.52 -3.29 1.07
C THR A 15 19.16 -3.74 1.57
N PHE A 16 18.64 -4.80 0.96
CA PHE A 16 17.54 -5.52 1.55
C PHE A 16 17.96 -5.85 2.97
N ALA A 17 17.31 -5.27 3.97
CA ALA A 17 17.65 -5.46 5.38
C ALA A 17 17.47 -6.92 5.83
N LYS A 18 16.99 -7.79 4.93
CA LYS A 18 16.89 -9.25 5.02
C LYS A 18 17.21 -9.84 3.66
N ASP A 19 17.75 -11.04 3.66
CA ASP A 19 18.02 -11.83 2.46
C ASP A 19 16.69 -12.30 1.83
N PHE A 20 16.09 -11.44 1.00
CA PHE A 20 14.97 -11.84 0.17
C PHE A 20 15.44 -12.85 -0.87
N ASP A 21 14.68 -13.92 -1.02
CA ASP A 21 14.91 -14.85 -2.12
C ASP A 21 14.54 -14.24 -3.48
N THR A 22 14.85 -14.96 -4.55
CA THR A 22 14.62 -14.50 -5.93
C THR A 22 13.14 -14.22 -6.21
N ASN A 23 12.22 -15.02 -5.64
CA ASN A 23 10.79 -14.85 -5.85
C ASN A 23 10.27 -13.62 -5.13
N GLN A 24 10.69 -13.42 -3.89
CA GLN A 24 10.37 -12.22 -3.11
C GLN A 24 10.87 -10.94 -3.79
N LYS A 25 12.09 -10.94 -4.33
CA LYS A 25 12.62 -9.80 -5.11
C LYS A 25 11.78 -9.49 -6.33
N LYS A 26 11.38 -10.51 -7.11
CA LYS A 26 10.48 -10.34 -8.27
C LYS A 26 9.11 -9.79 -7.84
N MET A 27 8.58 -10.30 -6.76
CA MET A 27 7.29 -9.86 -6.20
C MET A 27 7.34 -8.37 -5.83
N ILE A 28 8.39 -7.92 -5.14
CA ILE A 28 8.60 -6.52 -4.78
C ILE A 28 8.76 -5.64 -6.02
N GLN A 29 9.52 -6.08 -7.03
CA GLN A 29 9.69 -5.35 -8.30
C GLN A 29 8.37 -5.21 -9.07
N SER A 30 7.55 -6.24 -9.10
CA SER A 30 6.21 -6.18 -9.70
C SER A 30 5.31 -5.21 -8.93
N GLY A 31 5.36 -5.24 -7.61
CA GLY A 31 4.63 -4.35 -6.73
C GLY A 31 5.03 -2.89 -6.89
N GLU A 32 6.31 -2.61 -7.10
CA GLU A 32 6.81 -1.27 -7.40
C GLU A 32 6.16 -0.68 -8.65
N LYS A 33 6.08 -1.46 -9.73
CA LYS A 33 5.42 -1.02 -10.98
C LYS A 33 3.95 -0.67 -10.72
N LEU A 34 3.23 -1.53 -10.00
CA LEU A 34 1.84 -1.28 -9.63
C LEU A 34 1.66 -0.02 -8.79
N TYR A 35 2.56 0.21 -7.85
CA TYR A 35 2.52 1.41 -7.03
C TYR A 35 2.71 2.68 -7.87
N PHE A 36 3.72 2.70 -8.74
CA PHE A 36 3.99 3.86 -9.59
C PHE A 36 2.87 4.11 -10.62
N GLU A 37 2.20 3.06 -11.06
CA GLU A 37 1.09 3.17 -12.02
C GLU A 37 -0.21 3.66 -11.36
N HIS A 38 -0.52 3.24 -10.13
CA HIS A 38 -1.84 3.43 -9.54
C HIS A 38 -1.89 4.26 -8.25
N CYS A 39 -0.78 4.42 -7.54
CA CYS A 39 -0.80 4.97 -6.17
C CYS A 39 -0.11 6.33 -6.04
N THR A 40 0.84 6.65 -6.91
CA THR A 40 1.68 7.85 -6.79
C THR A 40 0.93 9.15 -6.93
N SER A 41 -0.19 9.18 -7.64
CA SER A 41 -1.00 10.40 -7.81
C SER A 41 -1.52 10.98 -6.49
N CYS A 42 -1.75 10.14 -5.49
CA CYS A 42 -2.21 10.55 -4.17
C CYS A 42 -1.15 10.36 -3.08
N HIS A 43 -0.42 9.25 -3.11
CA HIS A 43 0.57 8.91 -2.07
C HIS A 43 1.99 9.44 -2.36
N GLY A 44 2.25 9.91 -3.57
CA GLY A 44 3.56 10.40 -3.99
C GLY A 44 4.56 9.29 -4.29
N ALA A 45 5.58 9.59 -5.09
CA ALA A 45 6.66 8.66 -5.40
C ALA A 45 7.52 8.29 -4.17
N ASN A 46 7.55 9.18 -3.17
CA ASN A 46 8.26 9.00 -1.91
C ASN A 46 7.39 8.44 -0.78
N GLY A 47 6.13 8.11 -1.04
CA GLY A 47 5.19 7.59 -0.04
C GLY A 47 4.70 8.60 1.01
N LYS A 48 5.06 9.87 0.91
CA LYS A 48 4.74 10.90 1.93
C LYS A 48 3.40 11.61 1.72
N GLY A 49 2.66 11.23 0.69
CA GLY A 49 1.47 11.95 0.25
C GLY A 49 1.80 13.11 -0.69
N VAL A 50 0.85 13.47 -1.53
CA VAL A 50 0.96 14.61 -2.45
C VAL A 50 0.30 15.82 -1.80
N GLN A 51 1.06 16.90 -1.62
CA GLN A 51 0.55 18.14 -1.07
C GLN A 51 -0.33 18.87 -2.11
N VAL A 52 -1.45 19.41 -1.66
CA VAL A 52 -2.31 20.25 -2.48
C VAL A 52 -1.62 21.61 -2.66
N PRO A 53 -1.38 22.07 -3.91
CA PRO A 53 -0.65 23.31 -4.16
C PRO A 53 -1.25 24.51 -3.43
N GLY A 54 -0.39 25.29 -2.79
CA GLY A 54 -0.79 26.51 -2.06
C GLY A 54 -1.47 26.27 -0.70
N THR A 55 -1.48 25.04 -0.22
CA THR A 55 -2.07 24.65 1.08
C THR A 55 -1.11 23.78 1.89
N ASP A 56 -1.46 23.54 3.15
CA ASP A 56 -0.82 22.56 4.04
C ASP A 56 -1.53 21.20 4.02
N GLN A 57 -2.50 21.01 3.13
CA GLN A 57 -3.26 19.77 3.00
C GLN A 57 -2.60 18.78 2.05
N TYR A 58 -2.85 17.49 2.29
CA TYR A 58 -2.36 16.39 1.48
C TYR A 58 -3.53 15.58 0.89
N LEU A 59 -3.31 15.01 -0.30
CA LEU A 59 -4.32 14.16 -0.95
C LEU A 59 -4.55 12.86 -0.18
N ALA A 60 -3.48 12.27 0.32
CA ALA A 60 -3.51 11.00 1.05
C ALA A 60 -2.49 11.00 2.20
N PRO A 61 -2.65 10.13 3.20
CA PRO A 61 -1.70 10.04 4.31
C PRO A 61 -0.34 9.52 3.85
N SER A 62 0.70 9.90 4.61
CA SER A 62 2.02 9.31 4.47
C SER A 62 1.98 7.82 4.76
N LEU A 63 2.65 7.03 3.92
CA LEU A 63 2.91 5.60 4.14
C LEU A 63 4.17 5.39 4.98
N VAL A 64 5.04 6.42 5.00
CA VAL A 64 6.31 6.40 5.76
C VAL A 64 5.98 6.42 7.25
N ASP A 65 6.56 5.50 7.98
CA ASP A 65 6.33 5.31 9.42
C ASP A 65 4.86 5.07 9.82
N SER A 66 4.02 4.65 8.89
CA SER A 66 2.63 4.29 9.17
C SER A 66 2.54 2.96 9.94
N GLU A 67 1.96 2.98 11.12
CA GLU A 67 1.72 1.76 11.91
C GLU A 67 0.91 0.71 11.14
N ARG A 68 -0.03 1.14 10.30
CA ARG A 68 -0.80 0.23 9.46
C ARG A 68 0.07 -0.46 8.41
N VAL A 69 1.04 0.24 7.83
CA VAL A 69 1.97 -0.33 6.84
C VAL A 69 2.95 -1.31 7.49
N HIS A 70 3.45 -1.01 8.69
CA HIS A 70 4.40 -1.89 9.39
C HIS A 70 3.74 -3.09 10.05
N GLY A 71 2.51 -2.89 10.54
CA GLY A 71 1.86 -3.77 11.49
C GLY A 71 1.20 -4.99 10.87
N ASP A 72 0.14 -5.40 11.52
CA ASP A 72 -0.63 -6.58 11.15
C ASP A 72 -1.28 -6.41 9.76
N PRO A 73 -1.02 -7.31 8.80
CA PRO A 73 -1.66 -7.32 7.51
C PRO A 73 -3.19 -7.32 7.56
N GLU A 74 -3.81 -7.88 8.61
CA GLU A 74 -5.25 -7.85 8.85
C GLU A 74 -5.82 -6.41 8.94
N LYS A 75 -5.00 -5.44 9.31
CA LYS A 75 -5.40 -4.03 9.41
C LYS A 75 -5.09 -3.20 8.16
N LEU A 76 -4.32 -3.76 7.24
CA LEU A 76 -3.94 -3.12 6.00
C LEU A 76 -4.70 -3.67 4.79
N ILE A 77 -4.71 -4.99 4.63
CA ILE A 77 -5.22 -5.66 3.43
C ILE A 77 -6.70 -5.40 3.17
N PRO A 78 -7.60 -5.39 4.17
CA PRO A 78 -9.04 -5.22 3.93
C PRO A 78 -9.40 -3.94 3.18
N LEU A 79 -8.66 -2.85 3.41
CA LEU A 79 -8.95 -1.57 2.75
C LEU A 79 -8.78 -1.62 1.24
N PHE A 80 -7.91 -2.49 0.72
CA PHE A 80 -7.74 -2.66 -0.72
C PHE A 80 -8.94 -3.30 -1.41
N PHE A 81 -9.74 -4.07 -0.69
CA PHE A 81 -10.95 -4.70 -1.27
C PHE A 81 -12.18 -3.80 -1.22
N HIS A 82 -12.30 -2.95 -0.22
CA HIS A 82 -13.52 -2.15 0.01
C HIS A 82 -13.28 -0.63 -0.03
N GLY A 83 -12.03 -0.21 -0.09
CA GLY A 83 -11.67 1.21 0.04
C GLY A 83 -11.73 1.70 1.48
N MET A 84 -11.44 2.99 1.66
CA MET A 84 -11.39 3.63 2.96
C MET A 84 -11.89 5.06 2.86
N ILE A 85 -12.65 5.51 3.84
CA ILE A 85 -13.20 6.87 3.94
C ILE A 85 -12.97 7.47 5.32
N GLY A 86 -13.15 8.78 5.39
CA GLY A 86 -13.13 9.55 6.64
C GLY A 86 -11.72 9.92 7.11
N PRO A 87 -11.64 10.58 8.27
CA PRO A 87 -10.38 11.00 8.84
C PRO A 87 -9.54 9.78 9.25
N ILE A 88 -8.23 9.95 9.15
CA ILE A 88 -7.23 8.98 9.60
C ILE A 88 -6.46 9.64 10.74
N GLU A 89 -6.49 9.04 11.93
CA GLU A 89 -5.90 9.61 13.15
C GLU A 89 -6.33 11.07 13.41
N GLY A 90 -7.60 11.34 13.14
CA GLY A 90 -8.19 12.67 13.32
C GLY A 90 -7.84 13.70 12.24
N LYS A 91 -7.09 13.32 11.21
CA LYS A 91 -6.73 14.18 10.08
C LYS A 91 -7.57 13.88 8.86
N ASN A 92 -8.05 14.94 8.20
CA ASN A 92 -8.71 14.83 6.90
C ASN A 92 -7.68 14.94 5.77
N TYR A 93 -7.95 14.21 4.69
CA TYR A 93 -7.15 14.25 3.47
C TYR A 93 -8.03 14.68 2.30
N SER A 94 -7.47 15.48 1.39
CA SER A 94 -8.26 16.13 0.34
C SER A 94 -8.86 15.17 -0.68
N ALA A 95 -8.27 13.98 -0.88
CA ALA A 95 -8.90 12.95 -1.71
C ALA A 95 -10.16 12.37 -1.07
N GLY A 96 -10.27 12.39 0.27
CA GLY A 96 -11.45 11.99 1.05
C GLY A 96 -11.83 10.51 0.99
N TYR A 97 -11.33 9.81 -0.01
CA TYR A 97 -11.67 8.41 -0.30
C TYR A 97 -10.50 7.69 -0.97
N MET A 98 -10.13 6.55 -0.44
CA MET A 98 -9.23 5.62 -1.12
C MET A 98 -10.08 4.55 -1.81
N ALA A 99 -10.05 4.54 -3.14
CA ALA A 99 -10.81 3.58 -3.92
C ALA A 99 -10.31 2.15 -3.73
N PRO A 100 -11.20 1.14 -3.79
CA PRO A 100 -10.78 -0.25 -3.76
C PRO A 100 -9.99 -0.63 -5.01
N ALA A 101 -9.14 -1.63 -4.89
CA ALA A 101 -8.22 -2.09 -5.93
C ALA A 101 -8.90 -2.49 -7.25
N LYS A 102 -10.16 -2.95 -7.19
CA LYS A 102 -10.95 -3.30 -8.39
C LYS A 102 -11.16 -2.11 -9.34
N VAL A 103 -11.16 -0.89 -8.83
CA VAL A 103 -11.28 0.32 -9.66
C VAL A 103 -10.08 0.46 -10.59
N PHE A 104 -8.94 -0.06 -10.20
CA PHE A 104 -7.69 -0.03 -10.96
C PHE A 104 -7.38 -1.35 -11.68
N GLY A 105 -8.26 -2.35 -11.59
CA GLY A 105 -8.06 -3.67 -12.21
C GLY A 105 -6.98 -4.53 -11.54
N ILE A 106 -6.68 -4.27 -10.27
CA ILE A 106 -5.64 -4.97 -9.50
C ILE A 106 -6.17 -5.75 -8.29
N GLU A 107 -7.43 -6.18 -8.36
CA GLU A 107 -8.12 -6.89 -7.27
C GLU A 107 -7.74 -8.37 -7.12
N ARG A 108 -6.92 -8.90 -8.01
CA ARG A 108 -6.41 -10.27 -7.90
C ARG A 108 -5.45 -10.38 -6.72
N GLU A 109 -5.52 -11.50 -6.01
CA GLU A 109 -4.76 -11.71 -4.77
C GLU A 109 -3.24 -11.68 -5.00
N ASP A 110 -2.78 -12.22 -6.13
CA ASP A 110 -1.36 -12.19 -6.49
C ASP A 110 -0.87 -10.75 -6.77
N ARG A 111 -1.67 -9.95 -7.47
CA ARG A 111 -1.32 -8.54 -7.76
C ARG A 111 -1.33 -7.68 -6.49
N LEU A 112 -2.31 -7.90 -5.62
CA LEU A 112 -2.35 -7.21 -4.33
C LEU A 112 -1.21 -7.64 -3.40
N ALA A 113 -0.84 -8.92 -3.39
CA ALA A 113 0.32 -9.40 -2.64
C ALA A 113 1.62 -8.72 -3.10
N GLU A 114 1.83 -8.57 -4.41
CA GLU A 114 2.95 -7.83 -4.99
C GLU A 114 2.96 -6.36 -4.53
N LEU A 115 1.85 -5.65 -4.70
CA LEU A 115 1.72 -4.24 -4.34
C LEU A 115 1.95 -4.01 -2.84
N ILE A 116 1.31 -4.79 -2.00
CA ILE A 116 1.40 -4.64 -0.53
C ILE A 116 2.80 -5.00 -0.04
N SER A 117 3.43 -6.03 -0.62
CA SER A 117 4.82 -6.38 -0.32
C SER A 117 5.78 -5.25 -0.65
N TYR A 118 5.60 -4.58 -1.80
CA TYR A 118 6.39 -3.41 -2.14
C TYR A 118 6.18 -2.25 -1.14
N ILE A 119 4.93 -1.92 -0.82
CA ILE A 119 4.61 -0.84 0.13
C ILE A 119 5.26 -1.11 1.49
N ARG A 120 5.16 -2.33 1.99
CA ARG A 120 5.78 -2.74 3.26
C ARG A 120 7.30 -2.74 3.20
N TYR A 121 7.87 -3.12 2.07
CA TYR A 121 9.31 -3.06 1.83
C TYR A 121 9.82 -1.60 1.77
N ALA A 122 9.15 -0.75 1.00
CA ALA A 122 9.60 0.62 0.75
C ALA A 122 9.49 1.52 1.99
N TRP A 123 8.42 1.37 2.77
CA TRP A 123 8.09 2.27 3.86
C TRP A 123 7.78 1.60 5.20
N GLY A 124 7.78 0.29 5.24
CA GLY A 124 7.66 -0.49 6.48
C GLY A 124 9.01 -0.69 7.15
N LYS A 125 9.05 -0.72 8.48
CA LYS A 125 10.31 -0.88 9.23
C LYS A 125 10.95 -2.26 9.09
N GLU A 126 10.16 -3.30 8.86
CA GLU A 126 10.62 -4.69 8.81
C GLU A 126 10.31 -5.41 7.50
N GLY A 127 9.78 -4.71 6.50
CA GLY A 127 9.70 -5.09 5.11
C GLY A 127 9.36 -6.55 4.78
N SER A 128 8.39 -7.16 5.47
CA SER A 128 8.00 -8.54 5.16
C SER A 128 7.10 -8.60 3.94
N CYS A 129 7.36 -9.56 3.04
CA CYS A 129 6.45 -9.89 1.96
C CYS A 129 5.14 -10.46 2.51
N VAL A 130 4.07 -10.21 1.78
CA VAL A 130 2.74 -10.76 2.05
C VAL A 130 2.41 -11.75 0.95
N GLU A 131 2.19 -13.01 1.33
CA GLU A 131 1.85 -14.07 0.37
C GLU A 131 0.41 -13.92 -0.12
N LYS A 132 0.14 -14.35 -1.35
CA LYS A 132 -1.20 -14.29 -1.95
C LYS A 132 -2.25 -15.06 -1.16
N GLU A 133 -1.84 -16.13 -0.49
CA GLU A 133 -2.69 -16.93 0.38
C GLU A 133 -3.22 -16.13 1.58
N VAL A 134 -2.39 -15.28 2.16
CA VAL A 134 -2.79 -14.35 3.24
C VAL A 134 -3.81 -13.35 2.71
N VAL A 135 -3.55 -12.77 1.54
CA VAL A 135 -4.49 -11.84 0.87
C VAL A 135 -5.83 -12.51 0.61
N TYR A 136 -5.81 -13.74 0.10
CA TYR A 136 -7.01 -14.54 -0.17
C TYR A 136 -7.82 -14.82 1.11
N GLN A 137 -7.17 -15.24 2.20
CA GLN A 137 -7.85 -15.51 3.47
C GLN A 137 -8.52 -14.27 4.04
N ILE A 138 -7.82 -13.14 4.01
CA ILE A 138 -8.36 -11.86 4.49
C ILE A 138 -9.54 -11.39 3.61
N LYS A 139 -9.43 -11.53 2.30
CA LYS A 139 -10.53 -11.26 1.36
C LYS A 139 -11.78 -12.07 1.70
N ARG A 140 -11.61 -13.37 1.93
CA ARG A 140 -12.72 -14.25 2.31
C ARG A 140 -13.35 -13.87 3.64
N LYS A 141 -12.52 -13.55 4.63
CA LYS A 141 -12.99 -13.14 5.96
C LYS A 141 -13.94 -11.93 5.91
N HIS A 142 -13.70 -11.01 4.98
CA HIS A 142 -14.46 -9.77 4.84
C HIS A 142 -15.33 -9.71 3.58
N GLN A 143 -15.59 -10.83 2.91
CA GLN A 143 -16.30 -10.87 1.62
C GLN A 143 -17.73 -10.33 1.64
N SER A 144 -18.40 -10.36 2.78
CA SER A 144 -19.77 -9.85 2.96
C SER A 144 -19.84 -8.34 3.14
N ARG A 145 -18.70 -7.68 3.33
CA ARG A 145 -18.67 -6.23 3.49
C ARG A 145 -18.96 -5.54 2.16
N THR A 146 -19.80 -4.52 2.19
CA THR A 146 -20.20 -3.75 0.99
C THR A 146 -19.82 -2.27 1.06
N SER A 147 -19.36 -1.80 2.22
CA SER A 147 -19.02 -0.39 2.46
C SER A 147 -17.50 -0.18 2.63
N PRO A 148 -16.99 1.01 2.31
CA PRO A 148 -15.62 1.36 2.65
C PRO A 148 -15.34 1.26 4.15
N TRP A 149 -14.07 1.06 4.49
CA TRP A 149 -13.61 1.05 5.88
C TRP A 149 -13.42 2.46 6.42
N THR A 150 -13.58 2.62 7.72
CA THR A 150 -13.08 3.76 8.48
C THR A 150 -11.81 3.39 9.23
N ASP A 151 -11.04 4.39 9.67
CA ASP A 151 -9.82 4.18 10.45
C ASP A 151 -10.08 3.38 11.75
N GLY A 152 -11.14 3.75 12.45
CA GLY A 152 -11.51 3.07 13.70
C GLY A 152 -11.90 1.61 13.51
N GLU A 153 -12.66 1.29 12.46
CA GLU A 153 -13.01 -0.11 12.14
C GLU A 153 -11.76 -0.95 11.84
N LEU A 154 -10.84 -0.45 11.02
CA LEU A 154 -9.60 -1.18 10.69
C LEU A 154 -8.71 -1.39 11.91
N LYS A 155 -8.60 -0.39 12.79
CA LYS A 155 -7.82 -0.51 14.04
C LYS A 155 -8.40 -1.55 15.00
N SER A 156 -9.71 -1.77 14.99
CA SER A 156 -10.40 -2.72 15.85
C SER A 156 -10.37 -4.17 15.36
N LEU A 157 -9.91 -4.44 14.15
CA LEU A 157 -9.79 -5.80 13.61
C LEU A 157 -8.79 -6.64 14.42
N ARG A 158 -9.16 -7.91 14.65
CA ARG A 158 -8.38 -8.92 15.37
C ARG A 158 -8.22 -10.17 14.52
#